data_10cd99a4ee926868fe4ded504b4a76cf
#
_entry.id   10cd99a4ee926868fe4ded504b4a76cf
#
_cell.length_a   1.000
_cell.length_b   1.000
_cell.length_c   1.000
_cell.angle_alpha   90.00
_cell.angle_beta   90.00
_cell.angle_gamma   90.00
#
_symmetry.space_group_name_H-M   'P 1'
#
loop_
_entity.id
_entity.type
_entity.pdbx_description
1 polymer ?
#
loop_
_entity_poly.entity_id
_entity_poly.type
_entity_poly.pdbx_seq_one_letter_code
_entity_poly.pdbx_strand_id
1 'polypeptide(L)'
;MLHSDRRTDGILLETFLTVDKPNSIIPKIAKGLLAHRKAGRWKNTQENCFILIALDKYFGIYENEEPNFNTTVWLGEIFAGEQSYVGRSTDTHIINVPMKFLHETGNTDLALTKDGPAGRLYFRLAINYAPEDLRLKAACYGFKLTRTY
;
A
#
# COMPACT_ATOMS: atom_id res chain seq x y z
N MET A 1 -0.24 -0.78 -31.79
CA MET A 1 -1.48 -0.66 -31.03
C MET A 1 -1.22 0.27 -29.84
N LEU A 2 -1.92 1.40 -29.78
CA LEU A 2 -1.71 2.43 -28.74
C LEU A 2 -2.49 2.16 -27.43
N HIS A 3 -2.97 0.93 -27.26
CA HIS A 3 -3.71 0.53 -26.06
C HIS A 3 -2.76 0.28 -24.90
N SER A 4 -3.08 0.84 -23.75
CA SER A 4 -2.36 0.61 -22.51
C SER A 4 -3.33 0.73 -21.33
N ASP A 5 -3.39 -0.31 -20.52
CA ASP A 5 -4.23 -0.34 -19.32
C ASP A 5 -3.83 0.77 -18.35
N ARG A 6 -2.54 1.00 -18.20
CA ARG A 6 -2.05 2.04 -17.27
C ARG A 6 -2.39 3.45 -17.72
N ARG A 7 -2.40 3.72 -19.02
CA ARG A 7 -2.90 4.99 -19.56
C ARG A 7 -4.39 5.16 -19.28
N THR A 8 -5.15 4.09 -19.47
CA THR A 8 -6.60 4.09 -19.18
C THR A 8 -6.86 4.35 -17.70
N ASP A 9 -6.10 3.69 -16.81
CA ASP A 9 -6.18 3.94 -15.37
C ASP A 9 -5.86 5.40 -15.01
N GLY A 10 -4.88 6.02 -15.68
CA GLY A 10 -4.57 7.45 -15.51
C GLY A 10 -5.73 8.35 -15.92
N ILE A 11 -6.35 8.09 -17.07
CA ILE A 11 -7.52 8.84 -17.55
C ILE A 11 -8.71 8.66 -16.59
N LEU A 12 -8.96 7.44 -16.13
CA LEU A 12 -10.02 7.16 -15.16
C LEU A 12 -9.78 7.90 -13.84
N LEU A 13 -8.54 7.91 -13.34
CA LEU A 13 -8.19 8.65 -12.14
C LEU A 13 -8.51 10.14 -12.29
N GLU A 14 -8.10 10.74 -13.39
CA GLU A 14 -8.38 12.17 -13.68
C GLU A 14 -9.88 12.45 -13.76
N THR A 15 -10.63 11.56 -14.43
CA THR A 15 -12.09 11.68 -14.57
C THR A 15 -12.77 11.60 -13.20
N PHE A 16 -12.47 10.62 -12.38
CA PHE A 16 -13.04 10.51 -11.02
C PHE A 16 -12.68 11.72 -10.15
N LEU A 17 -11.45 12.22 -10.25
CA LEU A 17 -11.04 13.43 -9.54
C LEU A 17 -11.83 14.67 -9.95
N THR A 18 -12.42 14.67 -11.15
CA THR A 18 -13.21 15.80 -11.67
C THR A 18 -14.69 15.68 -11.35
N VAL A 19 -15.24 14.47 -11.46
CA VAL A 19 -16.70 14.25 -11.52
C VAL A 19 -17.25 13.73 -10.20
N ASP A 20 -16.52 12.87 -9.50
CA ASP A 20 -17.06 12.06 -8.39
C ASP A 20 -16.18 12.13 -7.12
N LYS A 21 -16.22 13.27 -6.44
CA LYS A 21 -15.54 13.47 -5.14
C LYS A 21 -16.55 13.52 -4.00
N PRO A 22 -16.30 12.84 -2.88
CA PRO A 22 -15.23 11.87 -2.57
C PRO A 22 -15.59 10.44 -2.98
N ASN A 23 -14.69 9.73 -3.68
CA ASN A 23 -14.88 8.34 -4.07
C ASN A 23 -13.75 7.45 -3.54
N SER A 24 -14.10 6.34 -2.88
CA SER A 24 -13.13 5.42 -2.27
C SER A 24 -12.24 4.67 -3.29
N ILE A 25 -12.59 4.71 -4.57
CA ILE A 25 -11.82 4.08 -5.64
C ILE A 25 -10.60 4.93 -6.04
N ILE A 26 -10.69 6.23 -5.88
CA ILE A 26 -9.63 7.19 -6.26
C ILE A 26 -8.27 6.85 -5.63
N PRO A 27 -8.15 6.70 -4.30
CA PRO A 27 -6.88 6.33 -3.69
C PRO A 27 -6.38 4.95 -4.11
N LYS A 28 -7.28 4.03 -4.44
CA LYS A 28 -6.92 2.68 -4.91
C LYS A 28 -6.30 2.72 -6.30
N ILE A 29 -6.87 3.50 -7.21
CA ILE A 29 -6.30 3.69 -8.57
C ILE A 29 -4.94 4.37 -8.46
N ALA A 30 -4.82 5.45 -7.70
CA ALA A 30 -3.56 6.16 -7.51
C ALA A 30 -2.47 5.25 -6.96
N LYS A 31 -2.77 4.46 -5.92
CA LYS A 31 -1.86 3.46 -5.35
C LYS A 31 -1.48 2.38 -6.37
N GLY A 32 -2.43 1.90 -7.15
CA GLY A 32 -2.21 0.91 -8.22
C GLY A 32 -1.25 1.44 -9.29
N LEU A 33 -1.45 2.68 -9.74
CA LEU A 33 -0.56 3.33 -10.71
C LEU A 33 0.87 3.49 -10.17
N LEU A 34 1.02 3.94 -8.93
CA LEU A 34 2.32 4.09 -8.27
C LEU A 34 3.04 2.75 -8.10
N ALA A 35 2.31 1.67 -7.77
CA ALA A 35 2.88 0.33 -7.62
C ALA A 35 3.44 -0.25 -8.92
N HIS A 36 2.94 0.19 -10.08
CA HIS A 36 3.42 -0.25 -11.40
C HIS A 36 4.59 0.57 -11.94
N ARG A 37 5.04 1.59 -11.21
CA ARG A 37 6.21 2.38 -11.58
C ARG A 37 7.49 1.57 -11.39
N LYS A 38 8.33 1.49 -12.42
CA LYS A 38 9.64 0.82 -12.39
C LYS A 38 10.75 1.84 -12.69
N ALA A 39 11.76 1.89 -11.85
CA ALA A 39 12.87 2.85 -11.99
C ALA A 39 12.38 4.30 -12.23
N GLY A 40 11.36 4.74 -11.48
CA GLY A 40 10.85 6.10 -11.54
C GLY A 40 9.89 6.41 -12.70
N ARG A 41 9.58 5.46 -13.59
CA ARG A 41 8.77 5.68 -14.80
C ARG A 41 7.80 4.53 -15.10
N TRP A 42 6.81 4.79 -15.95
CA TRP A 42 5.95 3.78 -16.57
C TRP A 42 6.48 3.39 -17.95
N LYS A 43 5.84 2.41 -18.59
CA LYS A 43 6.35 1.68 -19.74
C LYS A 43 6.64 2.55 -20.98
N ASN A 44 5.84 3.58 -21.21
CA ASN A 44 5.95 4.44 -22.39
C ASN A 44 5.60 5.89 -22.10
N THR A 45 5.87 6.80 -23.04
CA THR A 45 5.66 8.24 -22.90
C THR A 45 4.20 8.59 -22.65
N GLN A 46 3.26 7.92 -23.30
CA GLN A 46 1.82 8.20 -23.10
C GLN A 46 1.36 7.82 -21.70
N GLU A 47 1.78 6.65 -21.19
CA GLU A 47 1.51 6.28 -19.81
C GLU A 47 2.07 7.32 -18.86
N ASN A 48 3.33 7.70 -19.01
CA ASN A 48 3.95 8.72 -18.15
C ASN A 48 3.18 10.03 -18.19
N CYS A 49 2.81 10.51 -19.36
CA CYS A 49 2.10 11.79 -19.51
C CYS A 49 0.73 11.77 -18.78
N PHE A 50 -0.14 10.85 -19.14
CA PHE A 50 -1.50 10.79 -18.57
C PHE A 50 -1.50 10.46 -17.08
N ILE A 51 -0.61 9.57 -16.64
CA ILE A 51 -0.53 9.21 -15.22
C ILE A 51 0.04 10.36 -14.39
N LEU A 52 1.07 11.06 -14.86
CA LEU A 52 1.64 12.20 -14.13
C LEU A 52 0.63 13.35 -13.99
N ILE A 53 -0.14 13.66 -15.04
CA ILE A 53 -1.20 14.67 -14.97
C ILE A 53 -2.25 14.27 -13.93
N ALA A 54 -2.70 13.02 -13.95
CA ALA A 54 -3.70 12.54 -13.01
C ALA A 54 -3.18 12.50 -11.56
N LEU A 55 -1.93 12.10 -11.36
CA LEU A 55 -1.30 12.09 -10.04
C LEU A 55 -1.03 13.48 -9.49
N ASP A 56 -0.62 14.44 -10.33
CA ASP A 56 -0.46 15.84 -9.91
C ASP A 56 -1.78 16.38 -9.35
N LYS A 57 -2.86 16.17 -10.08
CA LYS A 57 -4.20 16.54 -9.63
C LYS A 57 -4.63 15.80 -8.36
N TYR A 58 -4.31 14.50 -8.26
CA TYR A 58 -4.58 13.69 -7.07
C TYR A 58 -3.85 14.25 -5.84
N PHE A 59 -2.55 14.49 -5.96
CA PHE A 59 -1.75 15.04 -4.86
C PHE A 59 -2.20 16.43 -4.45
N GLY A 60 -2.55 17.30 -5.42
CA GLY A 60 -3.09 18.64 -5.13
C GLY A 60 -4.42 18.62 -4.37
N ILE A 61 -5.22 17.54 -4.48
CA ILE A 61 -6.52 17.44 -3.81
C ILE A 61 -6.41 16.67 -2.48
N TYR A 62 -5.68 15.55 -2.49
CA TYR A 62 -5.67 14.59 -1.38
C TYR A 62 -4.44 14.68 -0.49
N GLU A 63 -3.34 15.24 -0.98
CA GLU A 63 -2.06 15.36 -0.28
C GLU A 63 -1.64 16.84 -0.15
N ASN A 64 -2.61 17.75 -0.13
CA ASN A 64 -2.33 19.18 -0.07
C ASN A 64 -1.79 19.61 1.30
N GLU A 65 -2.13 18.89 2.35
CA GLU A 65 -1.64 19.16 3.70
C GLU A 65 -0.27 18.55 3.94
N GLU A 66 0.63 19.34 4.51
CA GLU A 66 1.92 18.81 4.95
C GLU A 66 1.72 17.89 6.16
N PRO A 67 2.31 16.69 6.14
CA PRO A 67 2.25 15.79 7.27
C PRO A 67 2.80 16.44 8.54
N ASN A 68 2.03 16.39 9.61
CA ASN A 68 2.46 16.79 10.95
C ASN A 68 1.69 15.93 11.96
N PHE A 69 2.18 14.72 12.17
CA PHE A 69 1.53 13.78 13.08
C PHE A 69 2.52 12.75 13.63
N ASN A 70 2.16 12.18 14.77
CA ASN A 70 2.83 11.05 15.37
C ASN A 70 2.04 9.77 15.12
N THR A 71 2.74 8.66 14.97
CA THR A 71 2.12 7.34 14.91
C THR A 71 2.67 6.47 16.01
N THR A 72 1.81 5.66 16.63
CA THR A 72 2.22 4.60 17.53
C THR A 72 1.66 3.27 17.06
N VAL A 73 2.45 2.23 17.25
CA VAL A 73 2.10 0.86 16.85
C VAL A 73 2.13 -0.03 18.07
N TRP A 74 1.05 -0.75 18.29
CA TRP A 74 0.89 -1.72 19.37
C TRP A 74 0.53 -3.08 18.81
N LEU A 75 1.08 -4.12 19.37
CA LEU A 75 0.75 -5.50 19.07
C LEU A 75 0.19 -6.14 20.36
N GLY A 76 -1.14 -6.20 20.46
CA GLY A 76 -1.82 -6.47 21.71
C GLY A 76 -1.45 -5.41 22.76
N GLU A 77 -0.87 -5.84 23.87
CA GLU A 77 -0.39 -4.94 24.95
C GLU A 77 1.08 -4.51 24.76
N ILE A 78 1.75 -4.96 23.70
CA ILE A 78 3.17 -4.70 23.47
C ILE A 78 3.32 -3.44 22.62
N PHE A 79 4.03 -2.45 23.15
CA PHE A 79 4.45 -1.29 22.37
C PHE A 79 5.50 -1.71 21.35
N ALA A 80 5.18 -1.59 20.07
CA ALA A 80 6.05 -1.98 18.98
C ALA A 80 6.93 -0.85 18.45
N GLY A 81 6.49 0.40 18.62
CA GLY A 81 7.26 1.56 18.21
C GLY A 81 6.43 2.81 17.96
N GLU A 82 7.11 3.92 17.78
CA GLU A 82 6.52 5.20 17.41
C GLU A 82 7.36 5.90 16.35
N GLN A 83 6.72 6.77 15.56
CA GLN A 83 7.38 7.60 14.58
C GLN A 83 6.66 8.93 14.39
N SER A 84 7.44 10.01 14.37
CA SER A 84 6.97 11.35 14.01
C SER A 84 7.17 11.61 12.52
N TYR A 85 6.17 12.22 11.90
CA TYR A 85 6.20 12.64 10.51
C TYR A 85 5.94 14.13 10.44
N VAL A 86 6.96 14.88 10.02
CA VAL A 86 6.91 16.34 9.88
C VAL A 86 7.40 16.71 8.49
N GLY A 87 6.55 17.41 7.74
CA GLY A 87 6.84 17.76 6.35
C GLY A 87 6.70 16.59 5.38
N ARG A 88 6.97 16.84 4.11
CA ARG A 88 6.87 15.83 3.04
C ARG A 88 8.16 15.05 2.94
N SER A 89 8.08 13.73 3.07
CA SER A 89 9.19 12.81 2.87
C SER A 89 8.73 11.57 2.08
N THR A 90 9.65 10.97 1.36
CA THR A 90 9.48 9.65 0.72
C THR A 90 10.09 8.53 1.56
N ASP A 91 10.57 8.86 2.75
CA ASP A 91 11.21 7.90 3.64
C ASP A 91 10.23 6.85 4.14
N THR A 92 10.74 5.65 4.31
CA THR A 92 9.96 4.53 4.85
C THR A 92 10.52 4.17 6.21
N HIS A 93 9.66 4.20 7.21
CA HIS A 93 10.01 3.70 8.54
C HIS A 93 9.55 2.25 8.69
N ILE A 94 10.45 1.38 9.15
CA ILE A 94 10.18 -0.05 9.29
C ILE A 94 10.25 -0.43 10.77
N ILE A 95 9.18 -0.99 11.28
CA ILE A 95 9.11 -1.57 12.62
C ILE A 95 9.11 -3.08 12.46
N ASN A 96 10.11 -3.75 13.03
CA ASN A 96 10.21 -5.19 13.02
C ASN A 96 9.85 -5.74 14.41
N VAL A 97 8.81 -6.56 14.45
CA VAL A 97 8.38 -7.24 15.69
C VAL A 97 8.70 -8.72 15.57
N PRO A 98 9.57 -9.27 16.43
CA PRO A 98 9.88 -10.70 16.43
C PRO A 98 8.64 -11.56 16.69
N MET A 99 8.54 -12.70 15.99
CA MET A 99 7.41 -13.64 16.11
C MET A 99 7.15 -14.15 17.54
N LYS A 100 8.17 -14.20 18.39
CA LYS A 100 8.03 -14.60 19.80
C LYS A 100 7.06 -13.74 20.61
N PHE A 101 6.74 -12.54 20.12
CA PHE A 101 5.77 -11.64 20.75
C PHE A 101 4.34 -11.85 20.24
N LEU A 102 4.13 -12.71 19.23
CA LEU A 102 2.81 -13.16 18.84
C LEU A 102 2.36 -14.27 19.81
N HIS A 103 1.21 -14.09 20.41
CA HIS A 103 0.66 -15.11 21.33
C HIS A 103 0.35 -16.41 20.59
N GLU A 104 0.64 -17.53 21.23
CA GLU A 104 0.35 -18.88 20.72
C GLU A 104 -1.16 -19.16 20.55
N THR A 105 -2.02 -18.35 21.14
CA THR A 105 -3.48 -18.55 21.23
C THR A 105 -4.30 -17.85 20.15
N GLY A 106 -3.73 -17.61 18.99
CA GLY A 106 -4.53 -17.37 17.79
C GLY A 106 -4.64 -15.91 17.34
N ASN A 107 -5.27 -15.00 18.05
CA ASN A 107 -5.50 -13.65 17.57
C ASN A 107 -4.76 -12.62 18.40
N THR A 108 -3.96 -11.80 17.74
CA THR A 108 -3.34 -10.63 18.36
C THR A 108 -3.73 -9.39 17.55
N ASP A 109 -4.28 -8.39 18.22
CA ASP A 109 -4.69 -7.17 17.57
C ASP A 109 -3.48 -6.28 17.25
N LEU A 110 -3.43 -5.77 16.03
CA LEU A 110 -2.49 -4.73 15.64
C LEU A 110 -3.22 -3.39 15.69
N ALA A 111 -2.85 -2.55 16.64
CA ALA A 111 -3.36 -1.19 16.74
C ALA A 111 -2.32 -0.21 16.18
N LEU A 112 -2.76 0.58 15.20
CA LEU A 112 -2.00 1.67 14.61
C LEU A 112 -2.76 2.95 14.88
N THR A 113 -2.18 3.83 15.69
CA THR A 113 -2.77 5.13 15.99
C THR A 113 -2.05 6.24 15.24
N LYS A 114 -2.79 7.26 14.88
CA LYS A 114 -2.28 8.49 14.30
C LYS A 114 -2.77 9.65 15.16
N ASP A 115 -1.84 10.40 15.70
CA ASP A 115 -2.11 11.60 16.49
C ASP A 115 -1.56 12.84 15.77
N GLY A 116 -2.45 13.79 15.48
CA GLY A 116 -2.12 15.00 14.76
C GLY A 116 -3.12 15.31 13.63
N PRO A 117 -3.30 16.60 13.32
CA PRO A 117 -4.40 17.06 12.46
C PRO A 117 -4.16 16.82 10.98
N ALA A 118 -2.93 16.89 10.50
CA ALA A 118 -2.61 16.99 9.07
C ALA A 118 -1.89 15.77 8.52
N GLY A 119 -2.13 15.48 7.25
CA GLY A 119 -1.45 14.46 6.47
C GLY A 119 -2.09 13.07 6.52
N ARG A 120 -1.76 12.25 5.54
CA ARG A 120 -2.20 10.86 5.43
C ARG A 120 -1.10 9.90 5.86
N LEU A 121 -1.50 8.86 6.58
CA LEU A 121 -0.61 7.75 6.92
C LEU A 121 -0.81 6.61 5.94
N TYR A 122 0.26 6.18 5.31
CA TYR A 122 0.29 4.96 4.50
C TYR A 122 1.09 3.89 5.21
N PHE A 123 0.51 2.71 5.37
CA PHE A 123 1.20 1.61 6.01
C PHE A 123 1.10 0.32 5.20
N ARG A 124 2.04 -0.56 5.43
CA ARG A 124 2.05 -1.92 4.90
C ARG A 124 2.39 -2.88 6.03
N LEU A 125 1.55 -3.89 6.21
CA LEU A 125 1.83 -5.00 7.11
C LEU A 125 2.36 -6.18 6.29
N ALA A 126 3.44 -6.79 6.75
CA ALA A 126 3.97 -8.03 6.22
C ALA A 126 4.26 -8.99 7.37
N ILE A 127 3.85 -10.23 7.23
CA ILE A 127 4.13 -11.31 8.18
C ILE A 127 4.99 -12.35 7.47
N ASN A 128 6.17 -12.60 7.99
CA ASN A 128 7.08 -13.63 7.50
C ASN A 128 7.10 -14.75 8.54
N TYR A 129 6.63 -15.93 8.16
CA TYR A 129 6.60 -17.08 9.06
C TYR A 129 7.04 -18.35 8.34
N ALA A 130 7.55 -19.30 9.09
CA ALA A 130 7.75 -20.66 8.65
C ALA A 130 6.79 -21.57 9.41
N PRO A 131 6.00 -22.43 8.72
CA PRO A 131 5.16 -23.41 9.42
C PRO A 131 6.03 -24.43 10.15
N GLU A 132 5.60 -24.87 11.32
CA GLU A 132 6.29 -25.88 12.10
C GLU A 132 6.29 -27.24 11.38
N ASP A 133 5.18 -27.60 10.73
CA ASP A 133 5.12 -28.74 9.82
C ASP A 133 5.44 -28.29 8.38
N LEU A 134 6.63 -28.64 7.92
CA LEU A 134 7.08 -28.37 6.54
C LEU A 134 6.42 -29.30 5.50
N ARG A 135 5.64 -30.29 5.91
CA ARG A 135 4.87 -31.17 5.02
C ARG A 135 3.59 -30.49 4.58
N LEU A 136 3.69 -29.62 3.59
CA LEU A 136 2.52 -29.01 2.99
C LEU A 136 1.64 -30.09 2.36
N LYS A 137 0.36 -30.13 2.73
CA LYS A 137 -0.63 -30.93 2.01
C LYS A 137 -0.78 -30.40 0.59
N ALA A 138 -0.88 -31.31 -0.38
CA ALA A 138 -1.14 -30.93 -1.77
C ALA A 138 -2.40 -30.07 -1.85
N ALA A 139 -2.26 -28.85 -2.35
CA ALA A 139 -3.35 -27.91 -2.55
C ALA A 139 -3.44 -27.55 -4.03
N CYS A 140 -4.64 -27.68 -4.61
CA CYS A 140 -4.90 -27.37 -6.01
C CYS A 140 -5.99 -26.31 -6.07
N TYR A 141 -5.63 -25.13 -6.59
CA TYR A 141 -6.57 -24.03 -6.84
C TYR A 141 -6.65 -23.80 -8.35
N GLY A 142 -7.59 -24.51 -9.02
CA GLY A 142 -7.80 -24.38 -10.46
C GLY A 142 -6.90 -25.23 -11.36
N PHE A 143 -5.77 -25.75 -10.87
CA PHE A 143 -4.87 -26.63 -11.61
C PHE A 143 -4.47 -27.84 -10.77
N LYS A 144 -4.39 -29.00 -11.40
CA LYS A 144 -3.84 -30.23 -10.79
C LYS A 144 -2.54 -30.59 -11.48
N LEU A 145 -1.43 -30.58 -10.74
CA LEU A 145 -0.15 -31.04 -11.24
C LEU A 145 0.11 -32.47 -10.80
N THR A 146 0.38 -33.36 -11.75
CA THR A 146 0.78 -34.76 -11.48
C THR A 146 2.17 -34.97 -12.09
N ARG A 147 3.10 -35.50 -11.29
CA ARG A 147 4.45 -35.86 -11.75
C ARG A 147 4.57 -37.38 -11.77
N THR A 148 4.92 -37.94 -12.92
CA THR A 148 5.26 -39.37 -13.10
C THR A 148 6.76 -39.48 -13.38
N TYR A 149 7.43 -40.48 -12.78
CA TYR A 149 8.84 -40.80 -13.00
C TYR A 149 8.96 -42.01 -13.93
#